data_dcac636e7834159dad0a7e231817cefc
#
_entry.id   dcac636e7834159dad0a7e231817cefc
#
_cell.length_a   1.000
_cell.length_b   1.000
_cell.length_c   1.000
_cell.angle_alpha   90.00
_cell.angle_beta   90.00
_cell.angle_gamma   90.00
#
_symmetry.space_group_name_H-M   'P 1'
#
loop_
_entity.id
_entity.type
_entity.pdbx_description
1 polymer ?
#
loop_
_entity_poly.entity_id
_entity_poly.type
_entity_poly.pdbx_seq_one_letter_code
_entity_poly.pdbx_strand_id
1 'polypeptide(L)'
;RQRQMCIRDRYDDIAYGESLGTTAKFPRNAFAFKWADEQKETTLLEIEWSPSRTGLINPVAIFEPVELEGTSVSRASVHNISIMRSLDLGVGDKILVYKANMIIPQIAENLTRSGVRDIPETCPACGGATRIQMMNNVETLYCTNPECPAKFMKAFTLFVSRDAMNIDGMSEATLEKFVGHGFIREFADIFRLDRYRDEIVEMDGFGEKSYQNLIDSIERAKNTTLPRLIFGLGILNIGLANARMICKAFDFDFDRIRNASAEDFAQIDGVGEVIAKSIVDYFADEENKERLERLLSYLTIEKPQASQEEQKLAGLTFVITGSVEHFANRKEVKEEIEKRGGKVTGSVTSKTSYLINNDTRSASSKNRKAKELGIPIISEEMFLKMMEEGV
;
A
#
# COMPACT_ATOMS: atom_id res chain seq x y z
N ARG A 1 9.98 -26.83 5.55
CA ARG A 1 10.95 -26.79 4.41
C ARG A 1 10.85 -25.42 3.77
N GLN A 2 11.81 -24.52 4.04
CA GLN A 2 11.98 -23.31 3.24
C GLN A 2 12.38 -23.74 1.83
N ARG A 3 11.48 -23.68 0.87
CA ARG A 3 11.82 -23.78 -0.55
C ARG A 3 12.52 -22.48 -0.93
N GLN A 4 13.76 -22.57 -1.41
CA GLN A 4 14.36 -21.46 -2.11
C GLN A 4 13.53 -21.19 -3.38
N MET A 5 12.89 -20.02 -3.44
CA MET A 5 12.01 -19.64 -4.56
C MET A 5 12.79 -19.39 -5.87
N CYS A 6 14.09 -19.28 -5.83
CA CYS A 6 14.94 -19.17 -7.02
C CYS A 6 16.40 -19.52 -6.70
N ILE A 7 17.07 -20.15 -7.66
CA ILE A 7 18.52 -20.30 -7.69
C ILE A 7 19.07 -19.01 -8.32
N ARG A 8 20.13 -18.44 -7.75
CA ARG A 8 20.81 -17.27 -8.30
C ARG A 8 22.19 -17.67 -8.77
N ASP A 9 22.39 -17.58 -10.07
CA ASP A 9 23.68 -17.77 -10.71
C ASP A 9 24.38 -16.43 -10.93
N ARG A 10 25.70 -16.43 -10.91
CA ARG A 10 26.55 -15.29 -11.21
C ARG A 10 27.61 -15.68 -12.22
N TYR A 11 28.14 -14.70 -12.91
CA TYR A 11 29.33 -14.92 -13.73
C TYR A 11 30.51 -15.38 -12.87
N ASP A 12 31.28 -16.35 -13.34
CA ASP A 12 32.48 -16.87 -12.66
C ASP A 12 33.58 -15.80 -12.58
N ASP A 13 33.75 -15.00 -13.65
CA ASP A 13 34.65 -13.86 -13.67
C ASP A 13 34.03 -12.71 -12.86
N ILE A 14 34.60 -12.47 -11.67
CA ILE A 14 34.15 -11.43 -10.74
C ILE A 14 34.35 -10.05 -11.35
N ALA A 15 35.50 -9.80 -12.01
CA ALA A 15 35.81 -8.49 -12.58
C ALA A 15 34.88 -8.14 -13.74
N TYR A 16 34.59 -9.11 -14.61
CA TYR A 16 33.56 -8.95 -15.63
C TYR A 16 32.17 -8.72 -15.03
N GLY A 17 31.80 -9.51 -14.05
CA GLY A 17 30.52 -9.35 -13.36
C GLY A 17 30.35 -7.96 -12.73
N GLU A 18 31.38 -7.43 -12.10
CA GLU A 18 31.37 -6.07 -11.52
C GLU A 18 31.31 -4.98 -12.61
N SER A 19 31.95 -5.18 -13.76
CA SER A 19 31.92 -4.24 -14.89
C SER A 19 30.52 -4.03 -15.47
N LEU A 20 29.62 -5.00 -15.32
CA LEU A 20 28.23 -4.91 -15.79
C LEU A 20 27.36 -3.95 -14.98
N GLY A 21 27.80 -3.56 -13.79
CA GLY A 21 27.10 -2.64 -12.90
C GLY A 21 25.77 -3.16 -12.38
N THR A 22 24.88 -2.23 -12.01
CA THR A 22 23.56 -2.52 -11.43
C THR A 22 22.45 -1.80 -12.18
N THR A 23 21.25 -2.36 -12.14
CA THR A 23 20.02 -1.61 -12.40
C THR A 23 19.65 -0.78 -11.17
N ALA A 24 18.54 -0.03 -11.20
CA ALA A 24 18.05 0.72 -10.04
C ALA A 24 17.83 -0.16 -8.80
N LYS A 25 17.61 -1.48 -8.95
CA LYS A 25 17.27 -2.40 -7.86
C LYS A 25 18.14 -3.66 -7.77
N PHE A 26 18.76 -4.10 -8.86
CA PHE A 26 19.41 -5.41 -8.94
C PHE A 26 20.78 -5.34 -9.65
N PRO A 27 21.74 -6.20 -9.26
CA PRO A 27 23.00 -6.34 -9.97
C PRO A 27 22.78 -6.99 -11.34
N ARG A 28 23.52 -6.57 -12.35
CA ARG A 28 23.45 -7.17 -13.70
C ARG A 28 24.26 -8.45 -13.85
N ASN A 29 25.08 -8.77 -12.88
CA ASN A 29 25.91 -9.96 -12.85
C ASN A 29 25.23 -11.18 -12.22
N ALA A 30 23.96 -11.09 -11.85
CA ALA A 30 23.23 -12.19 -11.22
C ALA A 30 21.95 -12.48 -11.99
N PHE A 31 21.70 -13.76 -12.20
CA PHE A 31 20.50 -14.28 -12.83
C PHE A 31 19.70 -15.09 -11.82
N ALA A 32 18.37 -14.90 -11.80
CA ALA A 32 17.49 -15.76 -11.03
C ALA A 32 16.98 -16.86 -11.97
N PHE A 33 17.34 -18.11 -11.69
CA PHE A 33 16.73 -19.26 -12.34
C PHE A 33 15.39 -19.55 -11.65
N LYS A 34 14.31 -19.55 -12.40
CA LYS A 34 12.99 -19.94 -11.94
C LYS A 34 12.54 -21.14 -12.72
N TRP A 35 12.05 -22.16 -12.01
CA TRP A 35 11.36 -23.27 -12.64
C TRP A 35 10.08 -22.76 -13.31
N ALA A 36 9.61 -23.46 -14.35
CA ALA A 36 8.29 -23.21 -14.88
C ALA A 36 7.25 -23.40 -13.77
N ASP A 37 6.31 -22.45 -13.68
CA ASP A 37 5.22 -22.54 -12.71
C ASP A 37 4.37 -23.78 -12.99
N GLU A 38 3.92 -24.47 -11.94
CA GLU A 38 2.97 -25.57 -12.08
C GLU A 38 1.67 -25.02 -12.65
N GLN A 39 1.19 -25.61 -13.77
CA GLN A 39 -0.07 -25.22 -14.39
C GLN A 39 -1.06 -26.37 -14.30
N LYS A 40 -2.34 -26.03 -14.05
CA LYS A 40 -3.45 -26.99 -14.03
C LYS A 40 -4.57 -26.50 -14.91
N GLU A 41 -5.17 -27.46 -15.64
CA GLU A 41 -6.39 -27.22 -16.38
C GLU A 41 -7.60 -27.23 -15.46
N THR A 42 -8.51 -26.29 -15.68
CA THR A 42 -9.79 -26.20 -14.99
C THR A 42 -10.85 -25.58 -15.88
N THR A 43 -12.10 -25.59 -15.41
CA THR A 43 -13.23 -24.99 -16.13
C THR A 43 -13.61 -23.67 -15.52
N LEU A 44 -13.72 -22.61 -16.32
CA LEU A 44 -14.22 -21.29 -15.90
C LEU A 44 -15.73 -21.37 -15.66
N LEU A 45 -16.16 -21.14 -14.42
CA LEU A 45 -17.56 -21.23 -14.00
C LEU A 45 -18.28 -19.89 -14.12
N GLU A 46 -17.60 -18.82 -13.75
CA GLU A 46 -18.18 -17.48 -13.65
C GLU A 46 -17.11 -16.40 -13.75
N ILE A 47 -17.48 -15.20 -14.20
CA ILE A 47 -16.70 -13.99 -14.01
C ILE A 47 -17.41 -13.12 -12.98
N GLU A 48 -16.86 -13.00 -11.78
CA GLU A 48 -17.34 -12.11 -10.73
C GLU A 48 -16.85 -10.69 -10.98
N TRP A 49 -17.75 -9.72 -10.91
CA TRP A 49 -17.44 -8.32 -11.10
C TRP A 49 -17.66 -7.55 -9.81
N SER A 50 -16.60 -6.94 -9.28
CA SER A 50 -16.67 -6.22 -8.01
C SER A 50 -16.19 -4.78 -8.15
N PRO A 51 -17.02 -3.78 -7.85
CA PRO A 51 -16.62 -2.37 -7.90
C PRO A 51 -15.70 -2.03 -6.72
N SER A 52 -14.65 -1.30 -7.04
CA SER A 52 -13.73 -0.71 -6.07
C SER A 52 -14.26 0.64 -5.55
N ARG A 53 -13.55 1.21 -4.58
CA ARG A 53 -13.80 2.55 -4.04
C ARG A 53 -13.88 3.64 -5.11
N THR A 54 -13.07 3.55 -6.16
CA THR A 54 -13.05 4.52 -7.26
C THR A 54 -14.11 4.24 -8.33
N GLY A 55 -14.89 3.18 -8.15
CA GLY A 55 -15.86 2.72 -9.14
C GLY A 55 -15.27 1.82 -10.22
N LEU A 56 -13.96 1.58 -10.24
CA LEU A 56 -13.34 0.59 -11.10
C LEU A 56 -13.89 -0.79 -10.78
N ILE A 57 -14.44 -1.48 -11.79
CA ILE A 57 -15.01 -2.81 -11.66
C ILE A 57 -14.01 -3.81 -12.23
N ASN A 58 -13.46 -4.65 -11.37
CA ASN A 58 -12.46 -5.64 -11.74
C ASN A 58 -13.09 -7.01 -11.94
N PRO A 59 -12.75 -7.72 -13.04
CA PRO A 59 -13.16 -9.09 -13.26
C PRO A 59 -12.31 -10.06 -12.45
N VAL A 60 -12.96 -11.03 -11.82
CA VAL A 60 -12.35 -12.15 -11.12
C VAL A 60 -12.91 -13.44 -11.68
N ALA A 61 -12.06 -14.29 -12.23
CA ALA A 61 -12.45 -15.60 -12.73
C ALA A 61 -12.70 -16.56 -11.54
N ILE A 62 -13.86 -17.17 -11.52
CA ILE A 62 -14.24 -18.27 -10.63
C ILE A 62 -14.22 -19.55 -11.45
N PHE A 63 -13.49 -20.56 -10.99
CA PHE A 63 -13.31 -21.82 -11.70
C PHE A 63 -13.40 -23.03 -10.77
N GLU A 64 -13.55 -24.23 -11.36
CA GLU A 64 -13.54 -25.48 -10.58
C GLU A 64 -12.26 -25.55 -9.75
N PRO A 65 -12.35 -25.88 -8.43
CA PRO A 65 -11.18 -25.90 -7.56
C PRO A 65 -10.09 -26.85 -8.06
N VAL A 66 -8.86 -26.39 -8.06
CA VAL A 66 -7.67 -27.18 -8.43
C VAL A 66 -6.57 -27.06 -7.39
N GLU A 67 -5.81 -28.13 -7.20
CA GLU A 67 -4.64 -28.14 -6.32
C GLU A 67 -3.44 -27.55 -7.04
N LEU A 68 -2.90 -26.45 -6.56
CA LEU A 68 -1.70 -25.79 -7.05
C LEU A 68 -0.75 -25.48 -5.89
N GLU A 69 0.50 -25.89 -6.00
CA GLU A 69 1.53 -25.63 -4.98
C GLU A 69 1.08 -26.00 -3.56
N GLY A 70 0.32 -27.13 -3.44
CA GLY A 70 -0.13 -27.68 -2.16
C GLY A 70 -1.29 -26.92 -1.49
N THR A 71 -2.01 -26.11 -2.22
CA THR A 71 -3.27 -25.49 -1.74
C THR A 71 -4.32 -25.49 -2.83
N SER A 72 -5.59 -25.61 -2.44
CA SER A 72 -6.72 -25.51 -3.36
C SER A 72 -6.99 -24.07 -3.74
N VAL A 73 -7.15 -23.79 -5.03
CA VAL A 73 -7.49 -22.49 -5.59
C VAL A 73 -8.69 -22.61 -6.51
N SER A 74 -9.56 -21.61 -6.47
CA SER A 74 -10.79 -21.55 -7.30
C SER A 74 -11.05 -20.14 -7.85
N ARG A 75 -10.12 -19.20 -7.63
CA ARG A 75 -10.29 -17.80 -8.02
C ARG A 75 -8.98 -17.23 -8.54
N ALA A 76 -9.05 -16.43 -9.62
CA ALA A 76 -7.91 -15.68 -10.14
C ALA A 76 -8.34 -14.30 -10.64
N SER A 77 -7.50 -13.29 -10.41
CA SER A 77 -7.77 -11.96 -10.99
C SER A 77 -7.56 -11.98 -12.50
N VAL A 78 -8.50 -11.37 -13.23
CA VAL A 78 -8.36 -11.12 -14.68
C VAL A 78 -7.91 -9.67 -14.93
N HIS A 79 -7.67 -8.89 -13.88
CA HIS A 79 -7.15 -7.54 -13.87
C HIS A 79 -8.05 -6.49 -14.55
N ASN A 80 -8.39 -6.67 -15.82
CA ASN A 80 -9.15 -5.69 -16.61
C ASN A 80 -9.77 -6.34 -17.88
N ILE A 81 -10.57 -5.55 -18.60
CA ILE A 81 -11.23 -6.00 -19.83
C ILE A 81 -10.22 -6.33 -20.94
N SER A 82 -9.13 -5.56 -21.08
CA SER A 82 -8.10 -5.86 -22.10
C SER A 82 -7.51 -7.25 -21.92
N ILE A 83 -7.20 -7.67 -20.70
CA ILE A 83 -6.70 -9.02 -20.40
C ILE A 83 -7.80 -10.06 -20.69
N MET A 84 -9.03 -9.80 -20.25
CA MET A 84 -10.16 -10.68 -20.54
C MET A 84 -10.34 -10.92 -22.04
N ARG A 85 -10.24 -9.87 -22.85
CA ARG A 85 -10.32 -9.95 -24.31
C ARG A 85 -9.10 -10.63 -24.93
N SER A 86 -7.90 -10.37 -24.45
CA SER A 86 -6.68 -11.00 -24.96
C SER A 86 -6.68 -12.52 -24.73
N LEU A 87 -7.27 -12.97 -23.62
CA LEU A 87 -7.49 -14.36 -23.30
C LEU A 87 -8.76 -14.94 -23.97
N ASP A 88 -9.60 -14.07 -24.56
CA ASP A 88 -10.88 -14.45 -25.18
C ASP A 88 -11.76 -15.30 -24.25
N LEU A 89 -11.86 -14.86 -22.97
CA LEU A 89 -12.48 -15.64 -21.89
C LEU A 89 -14.01 -15.63 -21.99
N GLY A 90 -14.60 -16.83 -21.95
CA GLY A 90 -16.02 -17.04 -21.79
C GLY A 90 -16.35 -18.09 -20.73
N VAL A 91 -17.51 -17.98 -20.10
CA VAL A 91 -17.98 -18.98 -19.13
C VAL A 91 -18.08 -20.35 -19.79
N GLY A 92 -17.59 -21.40 -19.12
CA GLY A 92 -17.47 -22.75 -19.63
C GLY A 92 -16.14 -23.07 -20.32
N ASP A 93 -15.25 -22.09 -20.49
CA ASP A 93 -13.94 -22.31 -21.10
C ASP A 93 -13.04 -23.20 -20.25
N LYS A 94 -12.20 -23.98 -20.93
CA LYS A 94 -11.07 -24.69 -20.33
C LYS A 94 -9.88 -23.74 -20.25
N ILE A 95 -9.39 -23.48 -19.04
CA ILE A 95 -8.31 -22.55 -18.77
C ILE A 95 -7.15 -23.25 -18.06
N LEU A 96 -5.93 -22.79 -18.32
CA LEU A 96 -4.75 -23.13 -17.54
C LEU A 96 -4.52 -22.07 -16.47
N VAL A 97 -4.41 -22.50 -15.22
CA VAL A 97 -4.16 -21.62 -14.07
C VAL A 97 -2.84 -21.97 -13.39
N TYR A 98 -2.18 -20.98 -12.83
CA TYR A 98 -0.92 -21.11 -12.11
C TYR A 98 -0.85 -20.11 -10.94
N LYS A 99 0.15 -20.24 -10.08
CA LYS A 99 0.41 -19.24 -9.02
C LYS A 99 1.63 -18.41 -9.33
N ALA A 100 1.42 -17.16 -9.70
CA ALA A 100 2.51 -16.21 -9.82
C ALA A 100 3.24 -16.05 -8.47
N ASN A 101 4.58 -16.22 -8.49
CA ASN A 101 5.42 -16.24 -7.29
C ASN A 101 4.98 -17.27 -6.23
N MET A 102 4.35 -18.36 -6.62
CA MET A 102 3.84 -19.44 -5.74
C MET A 102 2.72 -18.99 -4.78
N ILE A 103 2.14 -17.83 -4.99
CA ILE A 103 1.17 -17.22 -4.05
C ILE A 103 -0.11 -16.81 -4.77
N ILE A 104 -0.02 -16.05 -5.86
CA ILE A 104 -1.15 -15.35 -6.48
C ILE A 104 -1.67 -16.15 -7.68
N PRO A 105 -2.91 -16.68 -7.63
CA PRO A 105 -3.50 -17.38 -8.76
C PRO A 105 -3.70 -16.46 -9.96
N GLN A 106 -3.33 -16.93 -11.14
CA GLN A 106 -3.50 -16.24 -12.42
C GLN A 106 -3.88 -17.23 -13.53
N ILE A 107 -4.51 -16.73 -14.60
CA ILE A 107 -4.79 -17.50 -15.80
C ILE A 107 -3.58 -17.39 -16.73
N ALA A 108 -2.99 -18.52 -17.09
CA ALA A 108 -1.88 -18.58 -18.04
C ALA A 108 -2.40 -18.56 -19.49
N GLU A 109 -3.43 -19.34 -19.76
CA GLU A 109 -3.96 -19.53 -21.12
C GLU A 109 -5.45 -19.93 -21.06
N ASN A 110 -6.20 -19.56 -22.08
CA ASN A 110 -7.53 -20.09 -22.36
C ASN A 110 -7.44 -21.06 -23.54
N LEU A 111 -7.80 -22.32 -23.32
CA LEU A 111 -7.65 -23.40 -24.30
C LEU A 111 -8.82 -23.44 -25.31
N THR A 112 -10.01 -23.00 -24.93
CA THR A 112 -11.22 -23.11 -25.75
C THR A 112 -11.63 -21.82 -26.44
N ARG A 113 -11.36 -20.67 -25.85
CA ARG A 113 -11.55 -19.33 -26.42
C ARG A 113 -12.95 -19.11 -26.99
N SER A 114 -13.97 -19.26 -26.14
CA SER A 114 -15.38 -19.13 -26.56
C SER A 114 -15.84 -17.71 -26.81
N GLY A 115 -15.05 -16.74 -26.41
CA GLY A 115 -15.28 -15.32 -26.61
C GLY A 115 -15.89 -14.59 -25.42
N VAL A 116 -15.50 -13.32 -25.28
CA VAL A 116 -15.94 -12.45 -24.18
C VAL A 116 -17.38 -12.00 -24.43
N ARG A 117 -18.35 -12.46 -23.65
CA ARG A 117 -19.77 -12.14 -23.77
C ARG A 117 -20.35 -11.39 -22.57
N ASP A 118 -19.71 -11.49 -21.40
CA ASP A 118 -20.33 -11.16 -20.11
C ASP A 118 -19.72 -9.93 -19.45
N ILE A 119 -19.50 -8.83 -20.22
CA ILE A 119 -19.13 -7.54 -19.63
C ILE A 119 -20.44 -6.86 -19.18
N PRO A 120 -20.61 -6.59 -17.86
CA PRO A 120 -21.89 -6.05 -17.37
C PRO A 120 -22.12 -4.62 -17.82
N GLU A 121 -23.29 -4.36 -18.38
CA GLU A 121 -23.76 -3.01 -18.75
C GLU A 121 -24.25 -2.22 -17.53
N THR A 122 -24.52 -2.92 -16.42
CA THR A 122 -24.95 -2.33 -15.16
C THR A 122 -24.01 -2.77 -14.03
N CYS A 123 -23.81 -1.86 -13.08
CA CYS A 123 -22.98 -2.14 -11.90
C CYS A 123 -23.62 -3.24 -11.03
N PRO A 124 -22.93 -4.32 -10.70
CA PRO A 124 -23.49 -5.42 -9.91
C PRO A 124 -23.89 -5.02 -8.49
N ALA A 125 -23.34 -3.91 -7.97
CA ALA A 125 -23.64 -3.46 -6.61
C ALA A 125 -24.80 -2.46 -6.53
N CYS A 126 -25.02 -1.62 -7.56
CA CYS A 126 -26.03 -0.56 -7.48
C CYS A 126 -27.02 -0.54 -8.67
N GLY A 127 -26.85 -1.42 -9.67
CA GLY A 127 -27.68 -1.42 -10.88
C GLY A 127 -27.49 -0.22 -11.80
N GLY A 128 -26.67 0.77 -11.43
CA GLY A 128 -26.38 1.94 -12.25
C GLY A 128 -25.56 1.58 -13.49
N ALA A 129 -25.58 2.44 -14.52
CA ALA A 129 -24.85 2.20 -15.75
C ALA A 129 -23.35 2.04 -15.53
N THR A 130 -22.72 1.19 -16.33
CA THR A 130 -21.28 1.05 -16.41
C THR A 130 -20.73 1.74 -17.66
N ARG A 131 -19.43 2.02 -17.66
CA ARG A 131 -18.73 2.58 -18.82
C ARG A 131 -17.35 1.96 -18.95
N ILE A 132 -16.99 1.53 -20.15
CA ILE A 132 -15.62 1.17 -20.49
C ILE A 132 -14.82 2.45 -20.73
N GLN A 133 -13.68 2.58 -20.06
CA GLN A 133 -12.74 3.68 -20.23
C GLN A 133 -11.38 3.13 -20.67
N MET A 134 -10.71 3.87 -21.54
CA MET A 134 -9.35 3.57 -21.97
C MET A 134 -8.38 4.40 -21.13
N MET A 135 -7.52 3.73 -20.35
CA MET A 135 -6.42 4.36 -19.60
C MET A 135 -5.12 3.68 -19.96
N ASN A 136 -4.13 4.43 -20.44
CA ASN A 136 -2.81 3.91 -20.84
C ASN A 136 -2.92 2.68 -21.77
N ASN A 137 -3.79 2.72 -22.76
CA ASN A 137 -4.08 1.63 -23.69
C ASN A 137 -4.70 0.37 -23.04
N VAL A 138 -5.28 0.50 -21.85
CA VAL A 138 -5.98 -0.58 -21.15
C VAL A 138 -7.45 -0.24 -21.00
N GLU A 139 -8.33 -1.14 -21.44
CA GLU A 139 -9.77 -1.04 -21.22
C GLU A 139 -10.13 -1.48 -19.81
N THR A 140 -10.83 -0.60 -19.11
CA THR A 140 -11.31 -0.81 -17.75
C THR A 140 -12.78 -0.48 -17.63
N LEU A 141 -13.50 -1.19 -16.76
CA LEU A 141 -14.93 -0.97 -16.53
C LEU A 141 -15.14 -0.09 -15.31
N TYR A 142 -16.03 0.89 -15.40
CA TYR A 142 -16.36 1.78 -14.29
C TYR A 142 -17.86 1.85 -14.05
N CYS A 143 -18.24 1.87 -12.77
CA CYS A 143 -19.57 2.29 -12.35
C CYS A 143 -19.68 3.82 -12.47
N THR A 144 -20.67 4.31 -13.19
CA THR A 144 -20.87 5.75 -13.39
C THR A 144 -21.66 6.42 -12.26
N ASN A 145 -22.34 5.63 -11.40
CA ASN A 145 -23.09 6.16 -10.28
C ASN A 145 -22.13 6.70 -9.19
N PRO A 146 -22.14 8.02 -8.89
CA PRO A 146 -21.32 8.59 -7.81
C PRO A 146 -21.73 8.04 -6.43
N GLU A 147 -23.01 7.76 -6.22
CA GLU A 147 -23.57 7.26 -4.96
C GLU A 147 -23.65 5.74 -4.88
N CYS A 148 -22.79 5.03 -5.59
CA CYS A 148 -22.75 3.58 -5.55
C CYS A 148 -22.43 3.08 -4.13
N PRO A 149 -23.30 2.24 -3.52
CA PRO A 149 -23.07 1.72 -2.17
C PRO A 149 -21.71 1.03 -1.99
N ALA A 150 -21.23 0.33 -3.03
CA ALA A 150 -19.92 -0.31 -2.94
C ALA A 150 -18.76 0.70 -2.90
N LYS A 151 -18.85 1.82 -3.62
CA LYS A 151 -17.85 2.90 -3.51
C LYS A 151 -17.82 3.45 -2.08
N PHE A 152 -18.99 3.69 -1.54
CA PHE A 152 -19.19 4.18 -0.19
C PHE A 152 -18.58 3.21 0.85
N MET A 153 -18.99 1.94 0.81
CA MET A 153 -18.47 0.92 1.74
C MET A 153 -16.95 0.77 1.66
N LYS A 154 -16.38 0.76 0.45
CA LYS A 154 -14.92 0.66 0.27
C LYS A 154 -14.18 1.92 0.73
N ALA A 155 -14.81 3.10 0.68
CA ALA A 155 -14.25 4.31 1.28
C ALA A 155 -14.17 4.19 2.81
N PHE A 156 -15.21 3.68 3.47
CA PHE A 156 -15.20 3.42 4.91
C PHE A 156 -14.19 2.35 5.30
N THR A 157 -14.11 1.26 4.55
CA THR A 157 -13.11 0.19 4.77
C THR A 157 -11.68 0.75 4.70
N LEU A 158 -11.39 1.66 3.74
CA LEU A 158 -10.11 2.35 3.69
C LEU A 158 -9.90 3.25 4.91
N PHE A 159 -10.90 4.06 5.25
CA PHE A 159 -10.80 5.04 6.34
C PHE A 159 -10.50 4.38 7.69
N VAL A 160 -11.15 3.25 8.00
CA VAL A 160 -10.91 2.53 9.27
C VAL A 160 -9.68 1.64 9.24
N SER A 161 -9.05 1.44 8.08
CA SER A 161 -7.93 0.52 7.90
C SER A 161 -6.74 0.86 8.78
N ARG A 162 -5.85 -0.13 8.99
CA ARG A 162 -4.63 -0.02 9.79
C ARG A 162 -3.73 1.14 9.38
N ASP A 163 -3.63 1.41 8.09
CA ASP A 163 -2.76 2.46 7.53
C ASP A 163 -3.41 3.84 7.54
N ALA A 164 -4.74 3.92 7.74
CA ALA A 164 -5.50 5.15 7.93
C ALA A 164 -5.81 5.38 9.42
N MET A 165 -7.07 5.35 9.85
CA MET A 165 -7.46 5.64 11.24
C MET A 165 -7.16 4.50 12.21
N ASN A 166 -6.88 3.29 11.73
CA ASN A 166 -6.54 2.10 12.53
C ASN A 166 -7.59 1.80 13.61
N ILE A 167 -8.84 1.67 13.19
CA ILE A 167 -9.95 1.36 14.09
C ILE A 167 -10.20 -0.14 14.08
N ASP A 168 -9.81 -0.81 15.17
CA ASP A 168 -10.05 -2.23 15.35
C ASP A 168 -11.53 -2.51 15.60
N GLY A 169 -12.01 -3.67 15.16
CA GLY A 169 -13.41 -4.08 15.32
C GLY A 169 -14.36 -3.58 14.21
N MET A 170 -13.89 -2.75 13.30
CA MET A 170 -14.63 -2.23 12.15
C MET A 170 -14.36 -3.05 10.88
N SER A 171 -14.72 -4.32 10.87
CA SER A 171 -14.69 -5.14 9.63
C SER A 171 -15.68 -4.61 8.59
N GLU A 172 -15.54 -5.02 7.33
CA GLU A 172 -16.49 -4.66 6.26
C GLU A 172 -17.93 -5.08 6.66
N ALA A 173 -18.10 -6.29 7.21
CA ALA A 173 -19.39 -6.76 7.70
C ALA A 173 -19.95 -5.92 8.88
N THR A 174 -19.09 -5.42 9.76
CA THR A 174 -19.48 -4.51 10.83
C THR A 174 -19.95 -3.17 10.28
N LEU A 175 -19.18 -2.61 9.33
CA LEU A 175 -19.55 -1.37 8.63
C LEU A 175 -20.90 -1.50 7.91
N GLU A 176 -21.13 -2.62 7.21
CA GLU A 176 -22.41 -2.89 6.53
C GLU A 176 -23.59 -2.87 7.52
N LYS A 177 -23.43 -3.50 8.69
CA LYS A 177 -24.44 -3.47 9.75
C LYS A 177 -24.71 -2.04 10.22
N PHE A 178 -23.67 -1.27 10.52
CA PHE A 178 -23.82 0.10 11.03
C PHE A 178 -24.41 1.06 10.01
N VAL A 179 -24.03 0.92 8.75
CA VAL A 179 -24.61 1.68 7.63
C VAL A 179 -26.09 1.27 7.43
N GLY A 180 -26.38 -0.04 7.46
CA GLY A 180 -27.74 -0.57 7.31
C GLY A 180 -28.69 -0.11 8.41
N HIS A 181 -28.20 0.09 9.65
CA HIS A 181 -28.99 0.66 10.76
C HIS A 181 -29.01 2.20 10.75
N GLY A 182 -28.30 2.84 9.82
CA GLY A 182 -28.22 4.29 9.71
C GLY A 182 -27.36 4.98 10.77
N PHE A 183 -26.53 4.22 11.49
CA PHE A 183 -25.59 4.76 12.50
C PHE A 183 -24.46 5.54 11.86
N ILE A 184 -24.03 5.15 10.65
CA ILE A 184 -22.93 5.75 9.89
C ILE A 184 -23.44 6.18 8.53
N ARG A 185 -23.24 7.45 8.18
CA ARG A 185 -23.52 8.08 6.88
C ARG A 185 -22.32 8.83 6.33
N GLU A 186 -21.44 9.30 7.20
CA GLU A 186 -20.17 9.96 6.87
C GLU A 186 -19.08 9.55 7.87
N PHE A 187 -17.82 9.86 7.58
CA PHE A 187 -16.69 9.45 8.45
C PHE A 187 -16.80 10.01 9.86
N ALA A 188 -17.36 11.21 10.03
CA ALA A 188 -17.56 11.84 11.33
C ALA A 188 -18.48 11.03 12.25
N ASP A 189 -19.45 10.28 11.69
CA ASP A 189 -20.40 9.49 12.47
C ASP A 189 -19.72 8.34 13.23
N ILE A 190 -18.59 7.83 12.72
CA ILE A 190 -17.79 6.79 13.39
C ILE A 190 -17.41 7.25 14.81
N PHE A 191 -17.07 8.53 14.96
CA PHE A 191 -16.63 9.11 16.24
C PHE A 191 -17.79 9.44 17.20
N ARG A 192 -19.00 9.07 16.80
CA ARG A 192 -20.25 9.31 17.55
C ARG A 192 -21.04 8.01 17.79
N LEU A 193 -20.43 6.86 17.60
CA LEU A 193 -21.08 5.54 17.76
C LEU A 193 -21.44 5.23 19.22
N ASP A 194 -20.87 5.93 20.17
CA ASP A 194 -21.23 5.87 21.58
C ASP A 194 -22.72 6.16 21.85
N ARG A 195 -23.36 6.93 20.96
CA ARG A 195 -24.81 7.24 21.03
C ARG A 195 -25.73 6.03 20.82
N TYR A 196 -25.22 5.00 20.16
CA TYR A 196 -25.96 3.79 19.78
C TYR A 196 -25.52 2.57 20.60
N ARG A 197 -25.04 2.83 21.84
CA ARG A 197 -24.50 1.76 22.70
C ARG A 197 -25.43 0.61 22.85
N ASP A 198 -26.70 0.88 23.26
CA ASP A 198 -27.65 -0.16 23.60
C ASP A 198 -28.03 -0.99 22.37
N GLU A 199 -28.19 -0.33 21.22
CA GLU A 199 -28.49 -1.01 19.96
C GLU A 199 -27.30 -1.84 19.49
N ILE A 200 -26.07 -1.35 19.60
CA ILE A 200 -24.88 -2.06 19.14
C ILE A 200 -24.60 -3.28 20.01
N VAL A 201 -24.76 -3.18 21.32
CA VAL A 201 -24.53 -4.31 22.25
C VAL A 201 -25.51 -5.46 22.00
N GLU A 202 -26.73 -5.16 21.57
CA GLU A 202 -27.75 -6.15 21.25
C GLU A 202 -27.61 -6.76 19.84
N MET A 203 -26.78 -6.20 18.99
CA MET A 203 -26.57 -6.71 17.63
C MET A 203 -25.88 -8.08 17.62
N ASP A 204 -26.28 -8.94 16.69
CA ASP A 204 -25.67 -10.25 16.50
C ASP A 204 -24.15 -10.10 16.19
N GLY A 205 -23.34 -10.83 16.97
CA GLY A 205 -21.87 -10.77 16.91
C GLY A 205 -21.25 -9.64 17.74
N PHE A 206 -22.07 -8.83 18.44
CA PHE A 206 -21.62 -7.87 19.42
C PHE A 206 -22.01 -8.31 20.85
N GLY A 207 -21.47 -7.64 21.81
CA GLY A 207 -21.71 -7.74 23.22
C GLY A 207 -20.91 -6.67 23.94
N GLU A 208 -21.07 -6.51 25.23
CA GLU A 208 -20.45 -5.44 26.01
C GLU A 208 -18.93 -5.31 25.77
N LYS A 209 -18.21 -6.44 25.77
CA LYS A 209 -16.74 -6.45 25.58
C LYS A 209 -16.32 -6.01 24.19
N SER A 210 -16.99 -6.47 23.14
CA SER A 210 -16.66 -6.09 21.76
C SER A 210 -17.01 -4.63 21.49
N TYR A 211 -18.13 -4.15 22.05
CA TYR A 211 -18.50 -2.74 22.04
C TYR A 211 -17.41 -1.87 22.70
N GLN A 212 -17.01 -2.21 23.94
CA GLN A 212 -15.99 -1.44 24.65
C GLN A 212 -14.67 -1.40 23.88
N ASN A 213 -14.20 -2.53 23.35
CA ASN A 213 -12.99 -2.57 22.53
C ASN A 213 -13.10 -1.67 21.29
N LEU A 214 -14.26 -1.64 20.65
CA LEU A 214 -14.53 -0.77 19.50
C LEU A 214 -14.46 0.71 19.89
N ILE A 215 -15.15 1.11 20.96
CA ILE A 215 -15.13 2.51 21.44
C ILE A 215 -13.72 2.93 21.86
N ASP A 216 -12.99 2.09 22.60
CA ASP A 216 -11.62 2.36 22.98
C ASP A 216 -10.71 2.54 21.74
N SER A 217 -10.98 1.80 20.67
CA SER A 217 -10.23 1.93 19.41
C SER A 217 -10.59 3.23 18.68
N ILE A 218 -11.87 3.61 18.68
CA ILE A 218 -12.32 4.89 18.11
C ILE A 218 -11.72 6.07 18.88
N GLU A 219 -11.69 6.01 20.22
CA GLU A 219 -11.09 7.07 21.04
C GLU A 219 -9.58 7.24 20.74
N ARG A 220 -8.85 6.13 20.59
CA ARG A 220 -7.45 6.19 20.15
C ARG A 220 -7.29 6.81 18.77
N ALA A 221 -8.20 6.51 17.84
CA ALA A 221 -8.17 7.00 16.47
C ALA A 221 -8.42 8.51 16.33
N LYS A 222 -9.00 9.16 17.36
CA LYS A 222 -9.13 10.62 17.40
C LYS A 222 -7.79 11.33 17.36
N ASN A 223 -6.71 10.69 17.86
CA ASN A 223 -5.34 11.17 17.74
C ASN A 223 -4.70 10.51 16.52
N THR A 224 -4.47 11.28 15.48
CA THR A 224 -3.94 10.78 14.20
C THR A 224 -2.89 11.72 13.62
N THR A 225 -2.16 11.23 12.61
CA THR A 225 -1.18 12.05 11.88
C THR A 225 -1.76 12.52 10.55
N LEU A 226 -1.31 13.68 10.07
CA LEU A 226 -1.78 14.23 8.81
C LEU A 226 -1.65 13.29 7.60
N PRO A 227 -0.53 12.53 7.41
CA PRO A 227 -0.44 11.56 6.32
C PRO A 227 -1.49 10.44 6.40
N ARG A 228 -1.86 9.99 7.60
CA ARG A 228 -2.88 8.96 7.81
C ARG A 228 -4.27 9.50 7.49
N LEU A 229 -4.56 10.72 7.90
CA LEU A 229 -5.80 11.40 7.56
C LEU A 229 -5.93 11.55 6.05
N ILE A 230 -4.96 12.16 5.37
CA ILE A 230 -4.99 12.37 3.90
C ILE A 230 -5.14 11.04 3.15
N PHE A 231 -4.45 10.00 3.58
CA PHE A 231 -4.62 8.66 3.01
C PHE A 231 -6.04 8.11 3.27
N GLY A 232 -6.55 8.27 4.49
CA GLY A 232 -7.88 7.81 4.91
C GLY A 232 -9.03 8.50 4.18
N LEU A 233 -8.88 9.78 3.81
CA LEU A 233 -9.86 10.51 2.99
C LEU A 233 -10.07 9.84 1.62
N GLY A 234 -9.14 8.99 1.20
CA GLY A 234 -9.30 8.20 0.00
C GLY A 234 -9.25 9.00 -1.29
N ILE A 235 -8.54 10.12 -1.33
CA ILE A 235 -8.33 10.92 -2.52
C ILE A 235 -7.75 10.06 -3.64
N LEU A 236 -8.28 10.21 -4.85
CA LEU A 236 -7.86 9.41 -6.00
C LEU A 236 -6.35 9.55 -6.24
N ASN A 237 -5.68 8.46 -6.53
CA ASN A 237 -4.23 8.38 -6.77
C ASN A 237 -3.33 8.72 -5.56
N ILE A 238 -3.91 8.98 -4.39
CA ILE A 238 -3.15 9.24 -3.15
C ILE A 238 -3.06 7.96 -2.32
N GLY A 239 -1.90 7.32 -2.39
CA GLY A 239 -1.51 6.26 -1.45
C GLY A 239 -0.79 6.84 -0.23
N LEU A 240 -0.55 6.01 0.80
CA LEU A 240 0.13 6.45 2.03
C LEU A 240 1.52 7.05 1.76
N ALA A 241 2.28 6.52 0.78
CA ALA A 241 3.58 7.06 0.40
C ALA A 241 3.47 8.49 -0.16
N ASN A 242 2.49 8.73 -1.06
CA ASN A 242 2.24 10.05 -1.62
C ASN A 242 1.74 11.02 -0.53
N ALA A 243 0.85 10.57 0.36
CA ALA A 243 0.38 11.37 1.49
C ALA A 243 1.54 11.83 2.40
N ARG A 244 2.47 10.93 2.73
CA ARG A 244 3.68 11.26 3.52
C ARG A 244 4.57 12.28 2.81
N MET A 245 4.80 12.09 1.52
CA MET A 245 5.63 12.96 0.71
C MET A 245 5.05 14.38 0.62
N ILE A 246 3.75 14.48 0.36
CA ILE A 246 3.02 15.76 0.31
C ILE A 246 3.06 16.44 1.67
N CYS A 247 2.71 15.75 2.76
CA CYS A 247 2.75 16.34 4.09
C CYS A 247 4.15 16.89 4.43
N LYS A 248 5.21 16.14 4.09
CA LYS A 248 6.58 16.57 4.32
C LYS A 248 6.95 17.83 3.52
N ALA A 249 6.53 17.92 2.26
CA ALA A 249 6.80 19.06 1.38
C ALA A 249 6.12 20.37 1.88
N PHE A 250 4.99 20.23 2.56
CA PHE A 250 4.25 21.35 3.16
C PHE A 250 4.48 21.52 4.68
N ASP A 251 5.56 20.93 5.22
CA ASP A 251 5.92 21.01 6.64
C ASP A 251 4.79 20.57 7.59
N PHE A 252 3.99 19.60 7.16
CA PHE A 252 2.82 19.08 7.86
C PHE A 252 1.77 20.16 8.21
N ASP A 253 1.72 21.22 7.44
CA ASP A 253 0.72 22.26 7.53
C ASP A 253 -0.50 21.91 6.67
N PHE A 254 -1.61 21.53 7.33
CA PHE A 254 -2.80 21.10 6.63
C PHE A 254 -3.50 22.23 5.88
N ASP A 255 -3.46 23.45 6.42
CA ASP A 255 -4.06 24.61 5.77
C ASP A 255 -3.32 24.98 4.48
N ARG A 256 -2.00 24.84 4.47
CA ARG A 256 -1.22 24.99 3.25
C ARG A 256 -1.56 23.93 2.22
N ILE A 257 -1.71 22.66 2.63
CA ILE A 257 -2.05 21.56 1.71
C ILE A 257 -3.42 21.78 1.06
N ARG A 258 -4.44 22.09 1.85
CA ARG A 258 -5.82 22.22 1.34
C ARG A 258 -6.04 23.44 0.45
N ASN A 259 -5.17 24.47 0.56
CA ASN A 259 -5.25 25.69 -0.24
C ASN A 259 -4.19 25.79 -1.34
N ALA A 260 -3.34 24.78 -1.50
CA ALA A 260 -2.28 24.76 -2.51
C ALA A 260 -2.84 24.57 -3.92
N SER A 261 -2.17 25.17 -4.89
CA SER A 261 -2.48 25.04 -6.31
C SER A 261 -1.92 23.73 -6.91
N ALA A 262 -2.37 23.37 -8.11
CA ALA A 262 -1.81 22.22 -8.82
C ALA A 262 -0.32 22.40 -9.14
N GLU A 263 0.11 23.63 -9.38
CA GLU A 263 1.49 24.00 -9.64
C GLU A 263 2.37 23.79 -8.39
N ASP A 264 1.85 24.09 -7.19
CA ASP A 264 2.57 23.88 -5.93
C ASP A 264 2.83 22.38 -5.70
N PHE A 265 1.81 21.55 -5.96
CA PHE A 265 1.95 20.10 -5.87
C PHE A 265 2.90 19.51 -6.93
N ALA A 266 2.89 20.05 -8.15
CA ALA A 266 3.74 19.60 -9.26
C ALA A 266 5.25 19.87 -9.01
N GLN A 267 5.60 20.77 -8.10
CA GLN A 267 6.99 21.01 -7.69
C GLN A 267 7.54 19.91 -6.77
N ILE A 268 6.69 19.05 -6.24
CA ILE A 268 7.11 17.96 -5.34
C ILE A 268 7.62 16.79 -6.19
N ASP A 269 8.88 16.39 -5.96
CA ASP A 269 9.46 15.24 -6.67
C ASP A 269 8.61 13.97 -6.43
N GLY A 270 8.17 13.35 -7.52
CA GLY A 270 7.27 12.19 -7.50
C GLY A 270 5.76 12.50 -7.50
N VAL A 271 5.36 13.78 -7.49
CA VAL A 271 3.95 14.19 -7.67
C VAL A 271 3.75 14.68 -9.10
N GLY A 272 3.09 13.86 -9.92
CA GLY A 272 2.72 14.25 -11.29
C GLY A 272 1.40 15.02 -11.35
N GLU A 273 1.08 15.60 -12.52
CA GLU A 273 -0.13 16.38 -12.78
C GLU A 273 -1.42 15.67 -12.36
N VAL A 274 -1.51 14.35 -12.57
CA VAL A 274 -2.70 13.55 -12.21
C VAL A 274 -2.94 13.54 -10.70
N ILE A 275 -1.86 13.40 -9.91
CA ILE A 275 -1.93 13.42 -8.45
C ILE A 275 -2.27 14.83 -7.96
N ALA A 276 -1.58 15.83 -8.47
CA ALA A 276 -1.81 17.24 -8.15
C ALA A 276 -3.28 17.64 -8.40
N LYS A 277 -3.80 17.32 -9.60
CA LYS A 277 -5.20 17.57 -9.92
C LYS A 277 -6.17 16.85 -8.99
N SER A 278 -5.92 15.58 -8.65
CA SER A 278 -6.81 14.81 -7.76
C SER A 278 -6.94 15.45 -6.37
N ILE A 279 -5.86 16.02 -5.84
CA ILE A 279 -5.87 16.69 -4.53
C ILE A 279 -6.64 18.01 -4.61
N VAL A 280 -6.33 18.82 -5.61
CA VAL A 280 -6.99 20.12 -5.81
C VAL A 280 -8.49 19.95 -6.01
N ASP A 281 -8.89 19.02 -6.90
CA ASP A 281 -10.30 18.73 -7.16
C ASP A 281 -11.03 18.29 -5.88
N TYR A 282 -10.38 17.45 -5.04
CA TYR A 282 -10.96 16.99 -3.79
C TYR A 282 -11.21 18.12 -2.79
N PHE A 283 -10.24 19.00 -2.60
CA PHE A 283 -10.36 20.12 -1.66
C PHE A 283 -11.13 21.32 -2.23
N ALA A 284 -11.37 21.37 -3.55
CA ALA A 284 -12.21 22.38 -4.16
C ALA A 284 -13.72 22.05 -4.06
N ASP A 285 -14.06 20.77 -3.90
CA ASP A 285 -15.43 20.30 -3.78
C ASP A 285 -16.06 20.72 -2.46
N GLU A 286 -17.20 21.43 -2.51
CA GLU A 286 -17.85 21.99 -1.31
C GLU A 286 -18.41 20.90 -0.39
N GLU A 287 -18.92 19.79 -0.92
CA GLU A 287 -19.42 18.70 -0.10
C GLU A 287 -18.30 18.01 0.67
N ASN A 288 -17.14 17.81 0.03
CA ASN A 288 -15.96 17.27 0.69
C ASN A 288 -15.44 18.23 1.76
N LYS A 289 -15.47 19.54 1.53
CA LYS A 289 -15.09 20.54 2.54
C LYS A 289 -15.96 20.44 3.79
N GLU A 290 -17.27 20.44 3.62
CA GLU A 290 -18.20 20.35 4.73
C GLU A 290 -18.05 19.06 5.53
N ARG A 291 -17.93 17.92 4.84
CA ARG A 291 -17.70 16.60 5.46
C ARG A 291 -16.38 16.57 6.22
N LEU A 292 -15.35 17.18 5.63
CA LEU A 292 -14.03 17.27 6.26
C LEU A 292 -14.03 18.14 7.51
N GLU A 293 -14.67 19.31 7.51
CA GLU A 293 -14.78 20.17 8.68
C GLU A 293 -15.52 19.46 9.83
N ARG A 294 -16.61 18.73 9.52
CA ARG A 294 -17.30 17.89 10.53
C ARG A 294 -16.36 16.80 11.07
N LEU A 295 -15.59 16.14 10.24
CA LEU A 295 -14.63 15.11 10.65
C LEU A 295 -13.53 15.70 11.54
N LEU A 296 -12.95 16.83 11.16
CA LEU A 296 -11.87 17.50 11.90
C LEU A 296 -12.30 17.93 13.29
N SER A 297 -13.59 18.19 13.52
CA SER A 297 -14.08 18.53 14.86
C SER A 297 -13.92 17.41 15.90
N TYR A 298 -13.70 16.16 15.45
CA TYR A 298 -13.45 14.98 16.30
C TYR A 298 -11.98 14.56 16.36
N LEU A 299 -11.13 15.11 15.50
CA LEU A 299 -9.74 14.67 15.37
C LEU A 299 -8.75 15.67 15.96
N THR A 300 -7.74 15.14 16.60
CA THR A 300 -6.52 15.85 16.95
C THR A 300 -5.41 15.39 16.02
N ILE A 301 -4.96 16.28 15.13
CA ILE A 301 -3.86 15.97 14.22
C ILE A 301 -2.55 16.23 14.96
N GLU A 302 -1.88 15.14 15.29
CA GLU A 302 -0.54 15.20 15.86
C GLU A 302 0.41 15.80 14.82
N LYS A 303 0.96 16.94 15.12
CA LYS A 303 2.12 17.42 14.36
C LYS A 303 3.23 16.40 14.61
N PRO A 304 4.00 15.99 13.58
CA PRO A 304 5.22 15.28 13.87
C PRO A 304 5.90 16.13 14.92
N GLN A 305 6.12 15.57 16.10
CA GLN A 305 7.09 16.19 16.97
C GLN A 305 8.34 16.27 16.09
N ALA A 306 8.66 17.46 15.59
CA ALA A 306 10.05 17.80 15.37
C ALA A 306 10.64 17.47 16.73
N SER A 307 11.21 16.26 16.84
CA SER A 307 11.93 15.90 18.02
C SER A 307 12.91 17.04 18.17
N GLN A 308 12.79 17.77 19.27
CA GLN A 308 13.85 18.63 19.80
C GLN A 308 15.05 17.77 20.22
N GLU A 309 15.00 16.46 20.00
CA GLU A 309 16.14 15.63 19.78
C GLU A 309 16.78 16.13 18.50
N GLU A 310 17.55 17.23 18.72
CA GLU A 310 18.50 17.88 17.84
C GLU A 310 18.70 17.05 16.55
N GLN A 311 18.57 17.69 15.39
CA GLN A 311 18.89 17.07 14.09
C GLN A 311 20.38 16.67 14.06
N LYS A 312 20.79 15.90 15.08
CA LYS A 312 22.17 15.46 15.36
C LYS A 312 22.78 14.72 14.19
N LEU A 313 21.94 14.15 13.33
CA LEU A 313 22.37 13.42 12.16
C LEU A 313 22.06 14.14 10.84
N ALA A 314 21.67 15.43 10.90
CA ALA A 314 21.35 16.21 9.71
C ALA A 314 22.56 16.34 8.77
N GLY A 315 22.32 16.11 7.49
CA GLY A 315 23.37 16.13 6.46
C GLY A 315 24.22 14.86 6.37
N LEU A 316 24.06 13.90 7.29
CA LEU A 316 24.78 12.63 7.24
C LEU A 316 24.03 11.57 6.44
N THR A 317 24.77 10.79 5.68
CA THR A 317 24.23 9.66 4.91
C THR A 317 24.78 8.34 5.45
N PHE A 318 23.87 7.46 5.82
CA PHE A 318 24.20 6.16 6.40
C PHE A 318 23.89 5.01 5.43
N VAL A 319 24.65 3.94 5.56
CA VAL A 319 24.33 2.65 4.95
C VAL A 319 24.30 1.60 6.06
N ILE A 320 23.29 0.75 6.08
CA ILE A 320 23.11 -0.30 7.09
C ILE A 320 23.39 -1.66 6.44
N THR A 321 24.19 -2.50 7.08
CA THR A 321 24.46 -3.86 6.63
C THR A 321 24.68 -4.79 7.83
N GLY A 322 24.61 -6.10 7.63
CA GLY A 322 24.76 -7.08 8.72
C GLY A 322 23.47 -7.28 9.55
N SER A 323 23.57 -8.01 10.64
CA SER A 323 22.51 -8.16 11.65
C SER A 323 22.51 -6.97 12.60
N VAL A 324 21.35 -6.64 13.15
CA VAL A 324 21.19 -5.65 14.23
C VAL A 324 20.83 -6.38 15.52
N GLU A 325 21.25 -5.85 16.64
CA GLU A 325 21.13 -6.47 17.97
C GLU A 325 20.33 -5.62 18.96
N HIS A 326 20.40 -4.29 18.85
CA HIS A 326 19.72 -3.33 19.73
C HIS A 326 18.39 -2.84 19.16
N PHE A 327 18.16 -3.04 17.87
CA PHE A 327 16.90 -2.74 17.19
C PHE A 327 16.24 -4.03 16.69
N ALA A 328 14.93 -4.05 16.62
CA ALA A 328 14.21 -5.24 16.15
C ALA A 328 14.56 -5.62 14.70
N ASN A 329 14.92 -4.65 13.87
CA ASN A 329 15.35 -4.86 12.50
C ASN A 329 16.00 -3.60 11.90
N ARG A 330 16.61 -3.73 10.71
CA ARG A 330 17.26 -2.61 10.00
C ARG A 330 16.31 -1.48 9.61
N LYS A 331 15.00 -1.75 9.50
CA LYS A 331 14.01 -0.74 9.17
C LYS A 331 13.83 0.23 10.33
N GLU A 332 13.86 -0.28 11.54
CA GLU A 332 13.80 0.53 12.76
C GLU A 332 15.04 1.43 12.89
N VAL A 333 16.25 0.90 12.63
CA VAL A 333 17.48 1.72 12.57
C VAL A 333 17.36 2.83 11.55
N LYS A 334 16.80 2.52 10.38
CA LYS A 334 16.55 3.51 9.33
C LYS A 334 15.58 4.60 9.81
N GLU A 335 14.49 4.23 10.45
CA GLU A 335 13.49 5.16 10.98
C GLU A 335 14.10 6.07 12.04
N GLU A 336 14.98 5.55 12.90
CA GLU A 336 15.68 6.35 13.92
C GLU A 336 16.70 7.33 13.32
N ILE A 337 17.41 6.94 12.25
CA ILE A 337 18.30 7.85 11.52
C ILE A 337 17.51 8.98 10.86
N GLU A 338 16.44 8.62 10.15
CA GLU A 338 15.60 9.58 9.41
C GLU A 338 14.86 10.53 10.35
N LYS A 339 14.45 10.06 11.53
CA LYS A 339 13.85 10.86 12.60
C LYS A 339 14.80 11.96 13.12
N ARG A 340 16.11 11.71 13.11
CA ARG A 340 17.15 12.66 13.53
C ARG A 340 17.79 13.44 12.37
N GLY A 341 17.12 13.49 11.20
CA GLY A 341 17.55 14.27 10.04
C GLY A 341 18.62 13.61 9.17
N GLY A 342 19.07 12.39 9.48
CA GLY A 342 20.00 11.63 8.65
C GLY A 342 19.31 10.98 7.44
N LYS A 343 20.09 10.58 6.45
CA LYS A 343 19.63 9.88 5.24
C LYS A 343 20.17 8.46 5.19
N VAL A 344 19.32 7.47 4.85
CA VAL A 344 19.75 6.09 4.66
C VAL A 344 19.69 5.68 3.19
N THR A 345 20.80 5.11 2.70
CA THR A 345 20.90 4.61 1.33
C THR A 345 21.23 3.11 1.30
N GLY A 346 20.87 2.46 0.20
CA GLY A 346 21.08 1.01 0.04
C GLY A 346 22.51 0.61 -0.29
N SER A 347 23.34 1.53 -0.81
CA SER A 347 24.70 1.26 -1.29
C SER A 347 25.68 2.30 -0.78
N VAL A 348 26.93 1.86 -0.56
CA VAL A 348 28.04 2.73 -0.16
C VAL A 348 28.55 3.51 -1.37
N THR A 349 28.61 4.83 -1.25
CA THR A 349 29.10 5.76 -2.28
C THR A 349 30.04 6.78 -1.64
N SER A 350 30.72 7.61 -2.41
CA SER A 350 31.55 8.73 -1.90
C SER A 350 30.77 9.76 -1.07
N LYS A 351 29.42 9.74 -1.13
CA LYS A 351 28.55 10.60 -0.34
C LYS A 351 28.08 9.94 0.96
N THR A 352 28.46 8.69 1.23
CA THR A 352 28.14 7.97 2.45
C THR A 352 29.02 8.48 3.59
N SER A 353 28.43 8.90 4.70
CA SER A 353 29.15 9.37 5.89
C SER A 353 29.59 8.21 6.79
N TYR A 354 28.73 7.23 6.97
CA TYR A 354 28.99 6.07 7.84
C TYR A 354 28.36 4.79 7.31
N LEU A 355 29.05 3.67 7.54
CA LEU A 355 28.49 2.32 7.35
C LEU A 355 28.24 1.70 8.71
N ILE A 356 26.97 1.38 9.03
CA ILE A 356 26.60 0.68 10.26
C ILE A 356 26.67 -0.81 10.01
N ASN A 357 27.56 -1.49 10.78
CA ASN A 357 27.71 -2.93 10.76
C ASN A 357 28.36 -3.43 12.06
N ASN A 358 27.68 -4.29 12.82
CA ASN A 358 28.22 -4.88 14.05
C ASN A 358 29.48 -5.72 13.80
N ASP A 359 29.55 -6.40 12.64
CA ASP A 359 30.80 -7.02 12.19
C ASP A 359 31.64 -6.05 11.34
N THR A 360 32.39 -5.18 12.01
CA THR A 360 33.28 -4.19 11.37
C THR A 360 34.43 -4.82 10.56
N ARG A 361 34.75 -6.10 10.81
CA ARG A 361 35.79 -6.87 10.09
C ARG A 361 35.22 -7.68 8.94
N SER A 362 33.92 -7.69 8.75
CA SER A 362 33.23 -8.43 7.68
C SER A 362 33.89 -8.20 6.32
N ALA A 363 34.02 -9.27 5.54
CA ALA A 363 34.47 -9.23 4.15
C ALA A 363 33.36 -8.89 3.15
N SER A 364 32.21 -8.40 3.63
CA SER A 364 31.07 -8.04 2.78
C SER A 364 31.46 -6.96 1.74
N SER A 365 30.78 -6.95 0.61
CA SER A 365 31.02 -5.96 -0.46
C SER A 365 30.88 -4.52 0.03
N LYS A 366 29.94 -4.26 0.95
CA LYS A 366 29.74 -2.94 1.55
C LYS A 366 30.89 -2.54 2.46
N ASN A 367 31.38 -3.46 3.30
CA ASN A 367 32.54 -3.20 4.17
C ASN A 367 33.80 -2.94 3.36
N ARG A 368 34.06 -3.73 2.30
CA ARG A 368 35.19 -3.49 1.40
C ARG A 368 35.12 -2.13 0.77
N LYS A 369 33.96 -1.79 0.20
CA LYS A 369 33.75 -0.50 -0.48
C LYS A 369 33.85 0.69 0.49
N ALA A 370 33.40 0.53 1.72
CA ALA A 370 33.55 1.57 2.75
C ALA A 370 35.04 1.79 3.06
N LYS A 371 35.85 0.71 3.21
CA LYS A 371 37.29 0.79 3.42
C LYS A 371 38.02 1.43 2.23
N GLU A 372 37.67 1.06 1.00
CA GLU A 372 38.23 1.64 -0.22
C GLU A 372 37.96 3.15 -0.33
N LEU A 373 36.80 3.61 0.08
CA LEU A 373 36.40 5.01 0.05
C LEU A 373 36.76 5.79 1.32
N GLY A 374 37.43 5.16 2.30
CA GLY A 374 37.79 5.77 3.57
C GLY A 374 36.59 6.09 4.46
N ILE A 375 35.44 5.41 4.26
CA ILE A 375 34.22 5.64 5.00
C ILE A 375 34.28 4.87 6.32
N PRO A 376 34.04 5.53 7.48
CA PRO A 376 34.03 4.88 8.78
C PRO A 376 32.97 3.77 8.86
N ILE A 377 33.37 2.61 9.37
CA ILE A 377 32.47 1.51 9.69
C ILE A 377 32.26 1.52 11.20
N ILE A 378 31.02 1.75 11.61
CA ILE A 378 30.65 1.86 13.03
C ILE A 378 29.75 0.69 13.44
N SER A 379 29.87 0.26 14.70
CA SER A 379 28.93 -0.69 15.30
C SER A 379 27.60 0.01 15.66
N GLU A 380 26.59 -0.78 15.95
CA GLU A 380 25.30 -0.28 16.45
C GLU A 380 25.45 0.44 17.80
N GLU A 381 26.32 -0.03 18.70
CA GLU A 381 26.64 0.66 19.95
C GLU A 381 27.26 2.04 19.71
N MET A 382 28.15 2.15 18.73
CA MET A 382 28.78 3.42 18.38
C MET A 382 27.77 4.38 17.75
N PHE A 383 26.84 3.85 16.96
CA PHE A 383 25.72 4.60 16.42
C PHE A 383 24.78 5.12 17.51
N LEU A 384 24.46 4.29 18.54
CA LEU A 384 23.67 4.69 19.70
C LEU A 384 24.32 5.86 20.45
N LYS A 385 25.63 5.80 20.68
CA LYS A 385 26.38 6.93 21.29
C LYS A 385 26.32 8.19 20.45
N MET A 386 26.44 8.08 19.13
CA MET A 386 26.29 9.23 18.22
C MET A 386 24.90 9.86 18.29
N MET A 387 23.87 9.06 18.54
CA MET A 387 22.51 9.57 18.76
C MET A 387 22.36 10.34 20.08
N GLU A 388 23.07 9.91 21.12
CA GLU A 388 23.03 10.54 22.46
C GLU A 388 23.91 11.81 22.53
N GLU A 389 25.13 11.74 22.04
CA GLU A 389 26.15 12.78 22.22
C GLU A 389 26.26 13.76 21.04
N GLY A 390 25.71 13.39 19.84
CA GLY A 390 25.94 14.10 18.58
C GLY A 390 27.22 13.62 17.90
N VAL A 391 27.46 14.09 16.67
CA VAL A 391 28.65 13.75 15.85
C VAL A 391 29.77 14.72 16.10
#